data_4d10afa4201930a675a40b1c264fb0f9
#
_entry.id   4d10afa4201930a675a40b1c264fb0f9
#
_cell.length_a   1.000
_cell.length_b   1.000
_cell.length_c   1.000
_cell.angle_alpha   90.00
_cell.angle_beta   90.00
_cell.angle_gamma   90.00
#
_symmetry.space_group_name_H-M   'P 1'
#
loop_
_entity.id
_entity.type
_entity.pdbx_description
1 polymer ?
#
loop_
_entity_poly.entity_id
_entity_poly.type
_entity_poly.pdbx_seq_one_letter_code
_entity_poly.pdbx_strand_id
1 'polypeptide(L)'
;MDYSQEYKQKLVSADEAVKLIKSGDWVDYGWCTNTVDALDQALAKRTDELTNVNLRGGILLKPLATFAREDAGEHFTWNSWHMSGIERKMISRGCAFYSPIRYSELPRYYRELDCPDDVAMFQVAP
;
A
#
# COMPACT_ATOMS: atom_id res chain seq x y z
N MET A 1 -7.44 -5.86 -30.01
CA MET A 1 -8.35 -6.51 -29.03
C MET A 1 -9.12 -5.40 -28.33
N ASP A 2 -10.43 -5.52 -28.20
CA ASP A 2 -11.27 -4.55 -27.47
C ASP A 2 -11.56 -5.13 -26.07
N TYR A 3 -10.99 -4.52 -25.05
CA TYR A 3 -11.18 -4.92 -23.66
C TYR A 3 -12.27 -4.12 -22.93
N SER A 4 -13.05 -3.30 -23.66
CA SER A 4 -14.04 -2.39 -23.06
C SER A 4 -15.11 -3.11 -22.24
N GLN A 5 -15.52 -4.30 -22.64
CA GLN A 5 -16.51 -5.08 -21.89
C GLN A 5 -15.92 -5.67 -20.61
N GLU A 6 -14.72 -6.23 -20.68
CA GLU A 6 -14.01 -6.76 -19.53
C GLU A 6 -13.70 -5.67 -18.50
N TYR A 7 -13.25 -4.50 -18.97
CA TYR A 7 -13.04 -3.32 -18.11
C TYR A 7 -14.32 -2.94 -17.35
N LYS A 8 -15.45 -2.83 -18.06
CA LYS A 8 -16.74 -2.47 -17.44
C LYS A 8 -17.20 -3.50 -16.40
N GLN A 9 -16.93 -4.79 -16.62
CA GLN A 9 -17.28 -5.85 -15.67
C GLN A 9 -16.42 -5.83 -14.41
N LYS A 10 -15.16 -5.41 -14.53
CA LYS A 10 -14.19 -5.36 -13.43
C LYS A 10 -14.18 -4.02 -12.68
N LEU A 11 -14.81 -2.98 -13.26
CA LEU A 11 -14.83 -1.65 -12.67
C LEU A 11 -15.70 -1.65 -11.41
N VAL A 12 -15.10 -1.33 -10.28
CA VAL A 12 -15.76 -1.19 -8.98
C VAL A 12 -15.36 0.11 -8.31
N SER A 13 -16.06 0.51 -7.26
CA SER A 13 -15.66 1.66 -6.44
C SER A 13 -14.42 1.32 -5.60
N ALA A 14 -13.69 2.35 -5.16
CA ALA A 14 -12.56 2.17 -4.26
C ALA A 14 -12.97 1.47 -2.94
N ASP A 15 -14.12 1.85 -2.38
CA ASP A 15 -14.65 1.22 -1.16
C ASP A 15 -14.97 -0.28 -1.36
N GLU A 16 -15.37 -0.67 -2.56
CA GLU A 16 -15.59 -2.09 -2.88
C GLU A 16 -14.27 -2.84 -3.10
N ALA A 17 -13.33 -2.22 -3.83
CA ALA A 17 -12.04 -2.83 -4.13
C ALA A 17 -11.24 -3.17 -2.85
N VAL A 18 -11.22 -2.26 -1.87
CA VAL A 18 -10.46 -2.47 -0.63
C VAL A 18 -11.06 -3.53 0.31
N LYS A 19 -12.27 -4.04 0.03
CA LYS A 19 -12.84 -5.16 0.80
C LYS A 19 -12.07 -6.47 0.64
N LEU A 20 -11.24 -6.59 -0.39
CA LEU A 20 -10.35 -7.73 -0.57
C LEU A 20 -9.27 -7.82 0.52
N ILE A 21 -8.91 -6.68 1.12
CA ILE A 21 -7.86 -6.59 2.13
C ILE A 21 -8.38 -7.10 3.47
N LYS A 22 -7.59 -7.97 4.10
CA LYS A 22 -7.86 -8.61 5.38
C LYS A 22 -6.78 -8.29 6.39
N SER A 23 -7.07 -8.50 7.65
CA SER A 23 -6.06 -8.44 8.72
C SER A 23 -4.94 -9.44 8.46
N GLY A 24 -3.70 -8.98 8.60
CA GLY A 24 -2.49 -9.75 8.34
C GLY A 24 -1.95 -9.66 6.92
N ASP A 25 -2.70 -9.13 5.97
CA ASP A 25 -2.28 -9.05 4.57
C ASP A 25 -1.08 -8.12 4.37
N TRP A 26 -0.31 -8.44 3.33
CA TRP A 26 0.69 -7.57 2.72
C TRP A 26 0.11 -6.92 1.47
N VAL A 27 0.16 -5.59 1.44
CA VAL A 27 -0.45 -4.79 0.37
C VAL A 27 0.59 -3.87 -0.25
N ASP A 28 0.90 -4.07 -1.53
CA ASP A 28 1.79 -3.18 -2.27
C ASP A 28 1.02 -1.94 -2.77
N TYR A 29 1.59 -0.76 -2.54
CA TYR A 29 0.97 0.55 -2.85
C TYR A 29 1.57 1.23 -4.08
N GLY A 30 2.46 0.55 -4.79
CA GLY A 30 3.25 1.19 -5.83
C GLY A 30 4.25 2.22 -5.28
N TRP A 31 4.82 3.04 -6.16
CA TRP A 31 5.91 3.93 -5.84
C TRP A 31 5.67 5.34 -6.40
N CYS A 32 6.14 6.37 -5.69
CA CYS A 32 6.11 7.75 -6.14
C CYS A 32 4.73 8.18 -6.65
N THR A 33 4.63 8.49 -7.95
CA THR A 33 3.38 8.90 -8.60
C THR A 33 2.36 7.78 -8.78
N ASN A 34 2.80 6.52 -8.67
CA ASN A 34 1.91 5.36 -8.74
C ASN A 34 1.28 5.01 -7.39
N THR A 35 1.68 5.70 -6.31
CA THR A 35 1.07 5.51 -4.99
C THR A 35 -0.42 5.80 -5.06
N VAL A 36 -1.22 4.86 -4.58
CA VAL A 36 -2.68 4.93 -4.65
C VAL A 36 -3.24 6.00 -3.72
N ASP A 37 -4.18 6.79 -4.21
CA ASP A 37 -4.85 7.83 -3.41
C ASP A 37 -6.27 7.43 -3.03
N ALA A 38 -7.10 7.15 -4.01
CA ALA A 38 -8.51 6.81 -3.77
C ALA A 38 -8.66 5.50 -2.97
N LEU A 39 -7.80 4.51 -3.24
CA LEU A 39 -7.80 3.24 -2.49
C LEU A 39 -7.26 3.41 -1.07
N ASP A 40 -6.25 4.27 -0.85
CA ASP A 40 -5.74 4.58 0.47
C ASP A 40 -6.81 5.28 1.34
N GLN A 41 -7.53 6.26 0.76
CA GLN A 41 -8.65 6.91 1.45
C GLN A 41 -9.78 5.94 1.79
N ALA A 42 -10.07 5.00 0.89
CA ALA A 42 -11.07 3.97 1.14
C ALA A 42 -10.62 2.98 2.22
N LEU A 43 -9.35 2.56 2.19
CA LEU A 43 -8.79 1.66 3.19
C LEU A 43 -8.75 2.31 4.58
N ALA A 44 -8.44 3.61 4.66
CA ALA A 44 -8.44 4.36 5.92
C ALA A 44 -9.80 4.34 6.64
N LYS A 45 -10.92 4.22 5.93
CA LYS A 45 -12.26 4.09 6.53
C LYS A 45 -12.44 2.75 7.25
N ARG A 46 -11.63 1.75 6.90
CA ARG A 46 -11.68 0.40 7.46
C ARG A 46 -10.68 0.18 8.61
N THR A 47 -10.04 1.24 9.12
CA THR A 47 -9.04 1.14 10.19
C THR A 47 -9.56 0.32 11.37
N ASP A 48 -10.76 0.58 11.85
CA ASP A 48 -11.31 -0.11 13.02
C ASP A 48 -11.70 -1.59 12.77
N GLU A 49 -11.74 -2.01 11.51
CA GLU A 49 -12.03 -3.39 11.10
C GLU A 49 -10.77 -4.26 10.96
N LEU A 50 -9.61 -3.63 10.78
CA LEU A 50 -8.38 -4.28 10.34
C LEU A 50 -7.29 -4.19 11.40
N THR A 51 -6.48 -5.23 11.49
CA THR A 51 -5.30 -5.29 12.35
C THR A 51 -4.13 -5.93 11.63
N ASN A 52 -2.90 -5.48 11.94
CA ASN A 52 -1.66 -6.05 11.42
C ASN A 52 -1.59 -6.10 9.88
N VAL A 53 -2.12 -5.07 9.19
CA VAL A 53 -1.99 -4.96 7.74
C VAL A 53 -0.67 -4.31 7.40
N ASN A 54 0.12 -4.96 6.55
CA ASN A 54 1.45 -4.51 6.17
C ASN A 54 1.37 -3.82 4.80
N LEU A 55 1.51 -2.50 4.80
CA LEU A 55 1.52 -1.70 3.58
C LEU A 55 2.95 -1.50 3.11
N ARG A 56 3.20 -1.67 1.83
CA ARG A 56 4.54 -1.63 1.25
C ARG A 56 4.62 -0.65 0.09
N GLY A 57 5.75 0.01 -0.05
CA GLY A 57 6.01 0.91 -1.17
C GLY A 57 7.30 1.67 -1.01
N GLY A 58 7.39 2.85 -1.61
CA GLY A 58 8.56 3.70 -1.45
C GLY A 58 8.36 5.11 -2.00
N ILE A 59 9.08 6.05 -1.41
CA ILE A 59 9.09 7.47 -1.79
C ILE A 59 7.68 8.05 -1.84
N LEU A 60 7.07 8.19 -0.68
CA LEU A 60 5.78 8.86 -0.57
C LEU A 60 5.93 10.35 -0.94
N LEU A 61 5.10 10.81 -1.86
CA LEU A 61 5.03 12.20 -2.27
C LEU A 61 4.02 13.02 -1.44
N LYS A 62 3.12 12.33 -0.74
CA LYS A 62 2.14 12.90 0.18
C LYS A 62 1.87 11.93 1.34
N PRO A 63 1.39 12.45 2.49
CA PRO A 63 0.96 11.59 3.58
C PRO A 63 -0.17 10.65 3.16
N LEU A 64 -0.16 9.43 3.70
CA LEU A 64 -1.22 8.45 3.50
C LEU A 64 -2.36 8.69 4.49
N ALA A 65 -3.60 8.54 4.02
CA ALA A 65 -4.81 8.65 4.84
C ALA A 65 -4.88 7.53 5.90
N THR A 66 -4.42 6.33 5.58
CA THR A 66 -4.31 5.19 6.52
C THR A 66 -3.45 5.51 7.76
N PHE A 67 -2.50 6.44 7.66
CA PHE A 67 -1.64 6.85 8.77
C PHE A 67 -1.99 8.23 9.36
N ALA A 68 -3.16 8.77 9.05
CA ALA A 68 -3.61 10.06 9.57
C ALA A 68 -3.94 10.02 11.06
N ARG A 69 -4.45 8.90 11.57
CA ARG A 69 -4.80 8.69 12.98
C ARG A 69 -3.54 8.47 13.84
N GLU A 70 -3.60 8.83 15.11
CA GLU A 70 -2.50 8.60 16.06
C GLU A 70 -2.28 7.11 16.32
N ASP A 71 -3.35 6.34 16.40
CA ASP A 71 -3.38 4.88 16.63
C ASP A 71 -3.14 4.04 15.37
N ALA A 72 -2.86 4.67 14.23
CA ALA A 72 -2.71 3.97 12.95
C ALA A 72 -1.69 2.79 13.00
N GLY A 73 -0.65 2.93 13.82
CA GLY A 73 0.37 1.89 14.02
C GLY A 73 -0.14 0.61 14.69
N GLU A 74 -1.31 0.63 15.31
CA GLU A 74 -1.97 -0.56 15.88
C GLU A 74 -2.67 -1.39 14.79
N HIS A 75 -2.97 -0.76 13.65
CA HIS A 75 -3.72 -1.35 12.53
C HIS A 75 -2.84 -1.62 11.32
N PHE A 76 -1.97 -0.66 10.99
CA PHE A 76 -1.15 -0.67 9.78
C PHE A 76 0.33 -0.48 10.10
N THR A 77 1.18 -1.18 9.35
CA THR A 77 2.63 -0.95 9.35
C THR A 77 3.08 -0.59 7.95
N TRP A 78 3.83 0.52 7.80
CA TRP A 78 4.41 0.90 6.51
C TRP A 78 5.82 0.34 6.35
N ASN A 79 6.03 -0.43 5.31
CA ASN A 79 7.33 -0.96 4.91
C ASN A 79 7.84 -0.21 3.68
N SER A 80 8.90 0.56 3.84
CA SER A 80 9.45 1.39 2.77
C SER A 80 10.75 0.85 2.21
N TRP A 81 10.81 0.73 0.89
CA TRP A 81 12.04 0.42 0.17
C TRP A 81 12.97 1.63 0.04
N HIS A 82 12.39 2.83 -0.10
CA HIS A 82 13.09 4.11 -0.20
C HIS A 82 12.34 5.16 0.59
N MET A 83 13.06 5.98 1.36
CA MET A 83 12.45 6.90 2.31
C MET A 83 12.51 8.35 1.88
N SER A 84 11.36 8.98 1.79
CA SER A 84 11.19 10.44 1.78
C SER A 84 11.20 11.01 3.22
N GLY A 85 10.98 12.32 3.35
CA GLY A 85 10.80 12.97 4.65
C GLY A 85 9.51 12.52 5.36
N ILE A 86 8.51 12.04 4.61
CA ILE A 86 7.22 11.57 5.14
C ILE A 86 7.44 10.26 5.90
N GLU A 87 8.07 9.28 5.26
CA GLU A 87 8.30 7.97 5.88
C GLU A 87 9.21 8.05 7.09
N ARG A 88 10.21 8.96 7.09
CA ARG A 88 11.05 9.17 8.28
C ARG A 88 10.24 9.64 9.49
N LYS A 89 9.23 10.49 9.27
CA LYS A 89 8.29 10.88 10.34
C LYS A 89 7.44 9.70 10.81
N MET A 90 7.03 8.82 9.91
CA MET A 90 6.28 7.61 10.25
C MET A 90 7.13 6.65 11.10
N ILE A 91 8.43 6.50 10.82
CA ILE A 91 9.36 5.75 11.68
C ILE A 91 9.41 6.34 13.08
N SER A 92 9.53 7.66 13.20
CA SER A 92 9.55 8.34 14.52
C SER A 92 8.26 8.13 15.31
N ARG A 93 7.15 7.83 14.64
CA ARG A 93 5.86 7.47 15.25
C ARG A 93 5.74 5.97 15.55
N GLY A 94 6.72 5.15 15.18
CA GLY A 94 6.68 3.70 15.39
C GLY A 94 5.75 2.94 14.43
N CYS A 95 5.24 3.57 13.37
CA CYS A 95 4.31 2.95 12.42
C CYS A 95 4.93 2.60 11.07
N ALA A 96 6.26 2.70 10.93
CA ALA A 96 6.96 2.35 9.71
C ALA A 96 8.34 1.76 9.99
N PHE A 97 8.85 0.98 9.05
CA PHE A 97 10.22 0.52 9.04
C PHE A 97 10.83 0.62 7.64
N TYR A 98 12.15 0.61 7.58
CA TYR A 98 12.91 0.73 6.36
C TYR A 98 13.54 -0.63 5.99
N SER A 99 13.26 -1.10 4.79
CA SER A 99 13.85 -2.30 4.21
C SER A 99 14.75 -1.90 3.03
N PRO A 100 16.02 -1.54 3.27
CA PRO A 100 16.91 -1.12 2.20
C PRO A 100 17.19 -2.27 1.23
N ILE A 101 16.93 -2.01 -0.04
CA ILE A 101 17.21 -2.97 -1.11
C ILE A 101 17.71 -2.25 -2.35
N ARG A 102 18.59 -2.88 -3.11
CA ARG A 102 18.94 -2.39 -4.43
C ARG A 102 17.78 -2.57 -5.38
N TYR A 103 17.49 -1.57 -6.19
CA TYR A 103 16.37 -1.60 -7.13
C TYR A 103 16.41 -2.84 -8.04
N SER A 104 17.59 -3.25 -8.50
CA SER A 104 17.79 -4.45 -9.30
C SER A 104 17.47 -5.77 -8.58
N GLU A 105 17.44 -5.76 -7.26
CA GLU A 105 17.15 -6.93 -6.43
C GLU A 105 15.64 -7.11 -6.14
N LEU A 106 14.84 -6.06 -6.34
CA LEU A 106 13.40 -6.11 -6.07
C LEU A 106 12.68 -7.29 -6.74
N PRO A 107 12.91 -7.58 -8.05
CA PRO A 107 12.24 -8.71 -8.69
C PRO A 107 12.58 -10.06 -8.06
N ARG A 108 13.80 -10.20 -7.55
CA ARG A 108 14.23 -11.41 -6.85
C ARG A 108 13.56 -11.51 -5.48
N TYR A 109 13.50 -10.41 -4.76
CA TYR A 109 12.87 -10.33 -3.45
C TYR A 109 11.41 -10.79 -3.49
N TYR A 110 10.64 -10.31 -4.45
CA TYR A 110 9.23 -10.72 -4.62
C TYR A 110 9.05 -12.19 -5.04
N ARG A 111 10.07 -12.81 -5.64
CA ARG A 111 9.98 -14.18 -6.18
C ARG A 111 10.59 -15.26 -5.29
N GLU A 112 11.63 -14.92 -4.54
CA GLU A 112 12.50 -15.92 -3.91
C GLU A 112 12.47 -15.90 -2.37
N LEU A 113 11.98 -14.84 -1.75
CA LEU A 113 12.16 -14.61 -0.33
C LEU A 113 10.84 -14.65 0.45
N ASP A 114 9.95 -15.58 0.24
CA ASP A 114 8.71 -15.69 1.02
C ASP A 114 8.17 -14.31 1.50
N CYS A 115 8.12 -13.36 0.57
CA CYS A 115 7.70 -12.01 0.81
C CYS A 115 6.40 -11.75 0.03
N PRO A 116 5.30 -12.39 0.45
CA PRO A 116 4.06 -12.34 -0.30
C PRO A 116 3.51 -10.93 -0.31
N ASP A 117 3.00 -10.53 -1.47
CA ASP A 117 1.98 -9.52 -1.54
C ASP A 117 0.66 -10.24 -1.78
N ASP A 118 -0.27 -10.08 -0.83
CA ASP A 118 -1.62 -10.63 -0.97
C ASP A 118 -2.42 -9.77 -1.94
N VAL A 119 -2.18 -8.46 -1.93
CA VAL A 119 -2.84 -7.48 -2.78
C VAL A 119 -1.83 -6.48 -3.34
N ALA A 120 -1.86 -6.23 -4.64
CA ALA A 120 -1.10 -5.15 -5.27
C ALA A 120 -2.05 -4.06 -5.78
N MET A 121 -1.75 -2.83 -5.44
CA MET A 121 -2.51 -1.65 -5.85
C MET A 121 -1.56 -0.62 -6.44
N PHE A 122 -1.95 -0.02 -7.56
CA PHE A 122 -1.18 1.07 -8.15
C PHE A 122 -2.07 1.98 -8.99
N GLN A 123 -1.65 3.23 -9.11
CA GLN A 123 -2.36 4.24 -9.88
C GLN A 123 -1.80 4.30 -11.29
N VAL A 124 -2.67 4.37 -12.29
CA VAL A 124 -2.33 4.53 -13.70
C VAL A 124 -3.07 5.72 -14.28
N ALA A 125 -2.56 6.25 -15.40
CA ALA A 125 -3.29 7.23 -16.19
C ALA A 125 -4.44 6.53 -16.93
N PRO A 126 -5.56 7.23 -17.16
CA PRO A 126 -6.68 6.72 -17.94
C PRO A 126 -6.34 6.56 -19.42
#